data_a74f03a0e121e56f4ead8acc61cadbf4
#
_entry.id   a74f03a0e121e56f4ead8acc61cadbf4
#
_cell.length_a   1.000
_cell.length_b   1.000
_cell.length_c   1.000
_cell.angle_alpha   90.00
_cell.angle_beta   90.00
_cell.angle_gamma   90.00
#
_symmetry.space_group_name_H-M   'P 1'
#
loop_
_entity.id
_entity.type
_entity.pdbx_description
1 polymer ?
#
loop_
_entity_poly.entity_id
_entity_poly.type
_entity_poly.pdbx_seq_one_letter_code
_entity_poly.pdbx_strand_id
1 'polypeptide(L)'
;MSTALVVSAATAIFVATASYVGTYLNTWLAAQRSDRIERLSAQLRDLYGPLAALLTSTDALYKVWRSRQLPVLTGWKNSSEQEREEWRHWMTTVFMPLNRRMSQIVTTHADLIEEGHMPPELIALCAHVESYGALQARWEAGNFERFIPHILFPEVVIDYAISHFNTLKSEQARLLGRRHFGNRKAASRKEASALDVWEKFKEQYAVDYFRDAQADDDSPFA
;
A
#
# COMPACT_ATOMS: atom_id res chain seq x y z
N MET A 1 -6.83 31.32 66.74
CA MET A 1 -6.18 31.21 65.41
C MET A 1 -6.72 32.28 64.52
N SER A 2 -5.89 33.15 63.95
CA SER A 2 -6.36 34.26 63.13
C SER A 2 -6.97 33.76 61.81
N THR A 3 -8.08 34.36 61.39
CA THR A 3 -8.76 34.05 60.11
C THR A 3 -7.79 34.07 58.91
N ALA A 4 -6.76 34.92 59.00
CA ALA A 4 -5.68 34.97 57.98
C ALA A 4 -4.92 33.68 57.83
N LEU A 5 -4.62 32.96 58.92
CA LEU A 5 -3.92 31.66 58.86
C LEU A 5 -4.78 30.55 58.19
N VAL A 6 -6.08 30.55 58.48
CA VAL A 6 -7.01 29.56 57.87
C VAL A 6 -7.17 29.83 56.36
N VAL A 7 -7.29 31.09 55.96
CA VAL A 7 -7.39 31.46 54.53
C VAL A 7 -6.10 31.12 53.78
N SER A 8 -4.92 31.38 54.37
CA SER A 8 -3.65 31.06 53.68
C SER A 8 -3.43 29.54 53.55
N ALA A 9 -3.82 28.74 54.56
CA ALA A 9 -3.73 27.30 54.49
C ALA A 9 -4.70 26.72 53.46
N ALA A 10 -5.93 27.21 53.38
CA ALA A 10 -6.92 26.79 52.39
C ALA A 10 -6.45 27.13 50.97
N THR A 11 -5.88 28.30 50.74
CA THR A 11 -5.33 28.72 49.46
C THR A 11 -4.14 27.83 49.05
N ALA A 12 -3.23 27.50 49.96
CA ALA A 12 -2.10 26.64 49.71
C ALA A 12 -2.52 25.22 49.30
N ILE A 13 -3.51 24.65 50.02
CA ILE A 13 -4.09 23.33 49.67
C ILE A 13 -4.75 23.37 48.29
N PHE A 14 -5.52 24.39 47.99
CA PHE A 14 -6.16 24.54 46.68
C PHE A 14 -5.15 24.61 45.56
N VAL A 15 -4.12 25.44 45.67
CA VAL A 15 -3.06 25.57 44.65
C VAL A 15 -2.29 24.25 44.48
N ALA A 16 -1.96 23.57 45.59
CA ALA A 16 -1.28 22.27 45.52
C ALA A 16 -2.14 21.21 44.82
N THR A 17 -3.43 21.14 45.13
CA THR A 17 -4.39 20.22 44.52
C THR A 17 -4.57 20.53 43.02
N ALA A 18 -4.76 21.80 42.67
CA ALA A 18 -4.90 22.23 41.28
C ALA A 18 -3.64 21.91 40.44
N SER A 19 -2.46 22.15 41.01
CA SER A 19 -1.18 21.82 40.38
C SER A 19 -1.01 20.31 40.18
N TYR A 20 -1.38 19.51 41.19
CA TYR A 20 -1.31 18.04 41.09
C TYR A 20 -2.25 17.51 40.01
N VAL A 21 -3.50 17.94 40.00
CA VAL A 21 -4.49 17.56 38.96
C VAL A 21 -4.04 18.00 37.57
N GLY A 22 -3.54 19.24 37.44
CA GLY A 22 -3.02 19.73 36.16
C GLY A 22 -1.84 18.90 35.63
N THR A 23 -0.90 18.55 36.53
CA THR A 23 0.24 17.68 36.15
C THR A 23 -0.23 16.29 35.77
N TYR A 24 -1.14 15.70 36.54
CA TYR A 24 -1.69 14.37 36.27
C TYR A 24 -2.40 14.31 34.89
N LEU A 25 -3.29 15.28 34.61
CA LEU A 25 -3.99 15.38 33.34
C LEU A 25 -3.03 15.58 32.17
N ASN A 26 -2.01 16.41 32.31
CA ASN A 26 -1.03 16.66 31.28
C ASN A 26 -0.20 15.39 30.98
N THR A 27 0.21 14.69 32.04
CA THR A 27 0.95 13.42 31.89
C THR A 27 0.10 12.33 31.20
N TRP A 28 -1.18 12.23 31.61
CA TRP A 28 -2.11 11.27 31.00
C TRP A 28 -2.38 11.56 29.52
N LEU A 29 -2.62 12.83 29.16
CA LEU A 29 -2.80 13.26 27.76
C LEU A 29 -1.53 13.04 26.93
N ALA A 30 -0.36 13.28 27.51
CA ALA A 30 0.93 13.03 26.84
C ALA A 30 1.13 11.53 26.59
N ALA A 31 0.79 10.66 27.54
CA ALA A 31 0.86 9.21 27.39
C ALA A 31 -0.08 8.72 26.27
N GLN A 32 -1.35 9.13 26.28
CA GLN A 32 -2.30 8.77 25.23
C GLN A 32 -1.83 9.21 23.83
N ARG A 33 -1.24 10.40 23.74
CA ARG A 33 -0.68 10.89 22.48
C ARG A 33 0.51 10.05 22.03
N SER A 34 1.37 9.64 22.96
CA SER A 34 2.52 8.76 22.68
C SER A 34 2.07 7.42 22.16
N ASP A 35 1.12 6.79 22.84
CA ASP A 35 0.56 5.47 22.45
C ASP A 35 -0.09 5.52 21.06
N ARG A 36 -0.81 6.62 20.75
CA ARG A 36 -1.40 6.81 19.43
C ARG A 36 -0.34 6.97 18.32
N ILE A 37 0.72 7.75 18.59
CA ILE A 37 1.85 7.91 17.65
C ILE A 37 2.56 6.57 17.41
N GLU A 38 2.77 5.77 18.46
CA GLU A 38 3.39 4.47 18.35
C GLU A 38 2.56 3.51 17.50
N ARG A 39 1.24 3.41 17.77
CA ARG A 39 0.32 2.61 16.97
C ARG A 39 0.30 3.03 15.50
N LEU A 40 0.15 4.32 15.20
CA LEU A 40 0.22 4.85 13.85
C LEU A 40 1.55 4.53 13.15
N SER A 41 2.64 4.61 13.91
CA SER A 41 3.97 4.30 13.38
C SER A 41 4.13 2.82 13.06
N ALA A 42 3.58 1.94 13.88
CA ALA A 42 3.54 0.48 13.62
C ALA A 42 2.69 0.17 12.37
N GLN A 43 1.47 0.72 12.28
CA GLN A 43 0.60 0.57 11.11
C GLN A 43 1.27 1.02 9.81
N LEU A 44 1.95 2.16 9.82
CA LEU A 44 2.66 2.69 8.66
C LEU A 44 3.91 1.87 8.30
N ARG A 45 4.66 1.38 9.30
CA ARG A 45 5.91 0.68 9.08
C ARG A 45 5.69 -0.76 8.65
N ASP A 46 4.74 -1.44 9.31
CA ASP A 46 4.64 -2.89 9.26
C ASP A 46 3.48 -3.38 8.36
N LEU A 47 2.42 -2.57 8.17
CA LEU A 47 1.25 -2.95 7.38
C LEU A 47 1.06 -2.07 6.13
N TYR A 48 0.53 -0.85 6.30
CA TYR A 48 0.06 -0.05 5.15
C TYR A 48 1.18 0.53 4.29
N GLY A 49 2.35 0.83 4.85
CA GLY A 49 3.50 1.31 4.08
C GLY A 49 4.04 0.28 3.10
N PRO A 50 4.46 -0.90 3.59
CA PRO A 50 4.92 -1.98 2.72
C PRO A 50 3.85 -2.46 1.73
N LEU A 51 2.59 -2.55 2.18
CA LEU A 51 1.48 -2.99 1.33
C LEU A 51 1.22 -2.01 0.19
N ALA A 52 1.09 -0.71 0.47
CA ALA A 52 0.90 0.32 -0.54
C ALA A 52 2.07 0.39 -1.53
N ALA A 53 3.32 0.25 -1.06
CA ALA A 53 4.49 0.24 -1.90
C ALA A 53 4.51 -0.96 -2.86
N LEU A 54 4.21 -2.17 -2.36
CA LEU A 54 4.15 -3.38 -3.17
C LEU A 54 3.00 -3.32 -4.18
N LEU A 55 1.80 -2.93 -3.76
CA LEU A 55 0.64 -2.80 -4.65
C LEU A 55 0.90 -1.81 -5.78
N THR A 56 1.41 -0.63 -5.45
CA THR A 56 1.71 0.41 -6.46
C THR A 56 2.77 -0.05 -7.45
N SER A 57 3.86 -0.65 -6.97
CA SER A 57 4.94 -1.11 -7.87
C SER A 57 4.52 -2.31 -8.71
N THR A 58 3.73 -3.23 -8.16
CA THR A 58 3.20 -4.38 -8.90
C THR A 58 2.19 -3.96 -9.96
N ASP A 59 1.29 -3.02 -9.64
CA ASP A 59 0.34 -2.46 -10.60
C ASP A 59 1.06 -1.74 -11.76
N ALA A 60 2.07 -0.94 -11.43
CA ALA A 60 2.89 -0.28 -12.43
C ALA A 60 3.60 -1.28 -13.35
N LEU A 61 4.22 -2.31 -12.77
CA LEU A 61 4.88 -3.37 -13.53
C LEU A 61 3.89 -4.14 -14.42
N TYR A 62 2.72 -4.49 -13.87
CA TYR A 62 1.67 -5.17 -14.63
C TYR A 62 1.18 -4.33 -15.82
N LYS A 63 0.96 -3.03 -15.64
CA LYS A 63 0.55 -2.11 -16.71
C LYS A 63 1.60 -2.02 -17.83
N VAL A 64 2.89 -1.90 -17.48
CA VAL A 64 3.99 -1.89 -18.45
C VAL A 64 4.09 -3.23 -19.17
N TRP A 65 4.08 -4.33 -18.44
CA TRP A 65 4.12 -5.67 -19.03
C TRP A 65 2.93 -5.87 -19.98
N ARG A 66 1.72 -5.56 -19.51
CA ARG A 66 0.51 -5.69 -20.32
C ARG A 66 0.54 -4.83 -21.58
N SER A 67 1.02 -3.59 -21.53
CA SER A 67 1.10 -2.70 -22.69
C SER A 67 2.04 -3.24 -23.78
N ARG A 68 3.05 -4.00 -23.41
CA ARG A 68 4.01 -4.62 -24.34
C ARG A 68 3.49 -5.92 -24.96
N GLN A 69 2.72 -6.66 -24.21
CA GLN A 69 2.19 -7.96 -24.65
C GLN A 69 0.86 -7.87 -25.41
N LEU A 70 0.25 -6.69 -25.50
CA LEU A 70 -1.15 -6.48 -25.87
C LEU A 70 -1.47 -5.76 -27.19
N PRO A 71 -0.90 -6.08 -28.32
CA PRO A 71 -1.78 -6.12 -29.50
C PRO A 71 -2.68 -7.38 -29.54
N VAL A 72 -2.40 -8.40 -28.72
CA VAL A 72 -2.87 -9.78 -28.95
C VAL A 72 -3.90 -10.30 -27.94
N LEU A 73 -4.04 -9.71 -26.73
CA LEU A 73 -5.03 -10.21 -25.78
C LEU A 73 -6.47 -9.70 -26.05
N THR A 74 -6.97 -9.90 -27.25
CA THR A 74 -8.42 -9.76 -27.55
C THR A 74 -9.28 -10.84 -26.90
N GLY A 75 -8.73 -11.62 -26.01
CA GLY A 75 -9.39 -12.60 -25.14
C GLY A 75 -8.50 -13.81 -24.89
N TRP A 76 -8.42 -14.22 -23.64
CA TRP A 76 -7.69 -15.40 -23.17
C TRP A 76 -8.01 -16.67 -23.97
N LYS A 77 -9.17 -16.74 -24.60
CA LYS A 77 -9.58 -17.88 -25.43
C LYS A 77 -8.78 -18.02 -26.72
N ASN A 78 -8.24 -16.92 -27.23
CA ASN A 78 -7.52 -16.87 -28.51
C ASN A 78 -6.01 -16.74 -28.34
N SER A 79 -5.48 -16.81 -27.10
CA SER A 79 -4.03 -16.76 -26.85
C SER A 79 -3.32 -17.95 -27.44
N SER A 80 -2.18 -17.72 -28.09
CA SER A 80 -1.27 -18.76 -28.54
C SER A 80 -0.64 -19.50 -27.34
N GLU A 81 -0.08 -20.68 -27.56
CA GLU A 81 0.62 -21.42 -26.49
C GLU A 81 1.85 -20.65 -26.00
N GLN A 82 2.55 -19.94 -26.88
CA GLN A 82 3.71 -19.11 -26.51
C GLN A 82 3.31 -17.97 -25.55
N GLU A 83 2.19 -17.30 -25.81
CA GLU A 83 1.67 -16.25 -24.93
C GLU A 83 1.24 -16.79 -23.56
N ARG A 84 0.67 -18.00 -23.53
CA ARG A 84 0.30 -18.68 -22.29
C ARG A 84 1.54 -19.09 -21.49
N GLU A 85 2.60 -19.53 -22.16
CA GLU A 85 3.87 -19.87 -21.52
C GLU A 85 4.54 -18.63 -20.94
N GLU A 86 4.59 -17.54 -21.69
CA GLU A 86 5.09 -16.25 -21.22
C GLU A 86 4.29 -15.75 -20.01
N TRP A 87 2.96 -15.83 -20.07
CA TRP A 87 2.11 -15.52 -18.91
C TRP A 87 2.43 -16.39 -17.69
N ARG A 88 2.54 -17.70 -17.85
CA ARG A 88 2.90 -18.61 -16.76
C ARG A 88 4.26 -18.24 -16.16
N HIS A 89 5.23 -17.93 -17.02
CA HIS A 89 6.55 -17.52 -16.59
C HIS A 89 6.48 -16.26 -15.70
N TRP A 90 5.85 -15.19 -16.18
CA TRP A 90 5.71 -13.93 -15.42
C TRP A 90 4.91 -14.10 -14.13
N MET A 91 3.83 -14.84 -14.18
CA MET A 91 3.03 -15.14 -13.00
C MET A 91 3.83 -15.89 -11.94
N THR A 92 4.57 -16.92 -12.35
CA THR A 92 5.31 -17.77 -11.42
C THR A 92 6.53 -17.07 -10.84
N THR A 93 7.28 -16.32 -11.68
CA THR A 93 8.59 -15.75 -11.30
C THR A 93 8.49 -14.35 -10.72
N VAL A 94 7.46 -13.58 -11.06
CA VAL A 94 7.36 -12.17 -10.70
C VAL A 94 6.11 -11.86 -9.87
N PHE A 95 4.92 -12.04 -10.45
CA PHE A 95 3.70 -11.55 -9.82
C PHE A 95 3.31 -12.34 -8.56
N MET A 96 3.38 -13.66 -8.60
CA MET A 96 2.98 -14.47 -7.44
C MET A 96 3.92 -14.36 -6.23
N PRO A 97 5.24 -14.27 -6.37
CA PRO A 97 6.11 -13.92 -5.25
C PRO A 97 5.76 -12.58 -4.60
N LEU A 98 5.44 -11.55 -5.39
CA LEU A 98 5.01 -10.23 -4.86
C LEU A 98 3.64 -10.34 -4.17
N ASN A 99 2.67 -11.02 -4.78
CA ASN A 99 1.34 -11.21 -4.22
C ASN A 99 1.38 -12.02 -2.90
N ARG A 100 2.20 -13.07 -2.82
CA ARG A 100 2.42 -13.83 -1.57
C ARG A 100 2.99 -12.95 -0.48
N ARG A 101 3.94 -12.06 -0.81
CA ARG A 101 4.50 -11.12 0.15
C ARG A 101 3.44 -10.14 0.67
N MET A 102 2.53 -9.65 -0.19
CA MET A 102 1.41 -8.80 0.22
C MET A 102 0.46 -9.54 1.16
N SER A 103 0.06 -10.77 0.81
CA SER A 103 -0.79 -11.62 1.67
C SER A 103 -0.11 -11.91 3.02
N GLN A 104 1.20 -12.16 3.02
CA GLN A 104 1.98 -12.37 4.25
C GLN A 104 1.99 -11.12 5.13
N ILE A 105 2.15 -9.93 4.57
CA ILE A 105 2.08 -8.68 5.34
C ILE A 105 0.71 -8.55 6.02
N VAL A 106 -0.37 -8.78 5.29
CA VAL A 106 -1.74 -8.71 5.82
C VAL A 106 -1.95 -9.71 6.95
N THR A 107 -1.58 -10.96 6.75
CA THR A 107 -1.82 -12.03 7.74
C THR A 107 -0.91 -11.91 8.96
N THR A 108 0.32 -11.42 8.80
CA THR A 108 1.27 -11.26 9.91
C THR A 108 0.91 -10.07 10.80
N HIS A 109 0.36 -9.00 10.20
CA HIS A 109 0.08 -7.74 10.89
C HIS A 109 -1.42 -7.43 10.97
N ALA A 110 -2.25 -8.46 11.02
CA ALA A 110 -3.72 -8.33 11.12
C ALA A 110 -4.18 -7.57 12.37
N ASP A 111 -3.39 -7.62 13.45
CA ASP A 111 -3.61 -6.87 14.70
C ASP A 111 -3.51 -5.35 14.55
N LEU A 112 -2.86 -4.87 13.48
CA LEU A 112 -2.72 -3.45 13.18
C LEU A 112 -3.89 -2.89 12.37
N ILE A 113 -4.82 -3.71 11.92
CA ILE A 113 -6.05 -3.30 11.25
C ILE A 113 -6.96 -2.58 12.26
N GLU A 114 -7.47 -1.40 11.89
CA GLU A 114 -8.29 -0.59 12.82
C GLU A 114 -9.77 -0.98 12.82
N GLU A 115 -10.23 -1.52 11.71
CA GLU A 115 -11.61 -1.96 11.56
C GLU A 115 -11.92 -3.13 12.52
N GLY A 116 -13.14 -3.15 13.07
CA GLY A 116 -13.57 -4.23 13.98
C GLY A 116 -13.74 -5.60 13.29
N HIS A 117 -13.41 -5.68 12.01
CA HIS A 117 -13.43 -6.89 11.17
C HIS A 117 -12.35 -6.78 10.09
N MET A 118 -11.99 -7.92 9.50
CA MET A 118 -11.06 -7.94 8.37
C MET A 118 -11.72 -7.28 7.14
N PRO A 119 -11.10 -6.25 6.55
CA PRO A 119 -11.61 -5.57 5.36
C PRO A 119 -11.78 -6.53 4.18
N PRO A 120 -12.90 -6.46 3.44
CA PRO A 120 -13.16 -7.36 2.33
C PRO A 120 -12.11 -7.26 1.22
N GLU A 121 -11.49 -6.10 1.02
CA GLU A 121 -10.40 -5.89 0.06
C GLU A 121 -9.17 -6.73 0.40
N LEU A 122 -8.82 -6.83 1.69
CA LEU A 122 -7.70 -7.63 2.17
C LEU A 122 -8.04 -9.13 2.13
N ILE A 123 -9.28 -9.51 2.47
CA ILE A 123 -9.76 -10.89 2.32
C ILE A 123 -9.65 -11.33 0.85
N ALA A 124 -10.12 -10.49 -0.08
CA ALA A 124 -10.10 -10.78 -1.51
C ALA A 124 -8.66 -10.94 -2.03
N LEU A 125 -7.71 -10.12 -1.55
CA LEU A 125 -6.29 -10.25 -1.88
C LEU A 125 -5.73 -11.61 -1.41
N CYS A 126 -5.96 -11.98 -0.17
CA CYS A 126 -5.50 -13.26 0.37
C CYS A 126 -6.13 -14.45 -0.38
N ALA A 127 -7.43 -14.40 -0.64
CA ALA A 127 -8.13 -15.44 -1.40
C ALA A 127 -7.63 -15.54 -2.85
N HIS A 128 -7.29 -14.43 -3.50
CA HIS A 128 -6.65 -14.42 -4.81
C HIS A 128 -5.31 -15.16 -4.79
N VAL A 129 -4.47 -14.89 -3.80
CA VAL A 129 -3.16 -15.55 -3.63
C VAL A 129 -3.29 -17.05 -3.50
N GLU A 130 -4.21 -17.52 -2.65
CA GLU A 130 -4.46 -18.94 -2.47
C GLU A 130 -5.04 -19.60 -3.73
N SER A 131 -5.95 -18.91 -4.42
CA SER A 131 -6.51 -19.37 -5.69
C SER A 131 -5.44 -19.56 -6.77
N TYR A 132 -4.46 -18.65 -6.83
CA TYR A 132 -3.30 -18.80 -7.71
C TYR A 132 -2.34 -19.89 -7.26
N GLY A 133 -2.14 -20.06 -5.96
CA GLY A 133 -1.34 -21.17 -5.41
C GLY A 133 -1.85 -22.53 -5.89
N ALA A 134 -3.15 -22.75 -5.85
CA ALA A 134 -3.79 -23.96 -6.36
C ALA A 134 -3.60 -24.11 -7.89
N LEU A 135 -3.61 -23.03 -8.65
CA LEU A 135 -3.36 -23.04 -10.10
C LEU A 135 -1.89 -23.37 -10.42
N GLN A 136 -0.94 -22.76 -9.69
CA GLN A 136 0.49 -23.06 -9.86
C GLN A 136 0.82 -24.52 -9.57
N ALA A 137 0.25 -25.11 -8.53
CA ALA A 137 0.43 -26.53 -8.23
C ALA A 137 -0.03 -27.43 -9.39
N ARG A 138 -1.09 -27.03 -10.13
CA ARG A 138 -1.50 -27.74 -11.36
C ARG A 138 -0.46 -27.61 -12.47
N TRP A 139 0.09 -26.43 -12.67
CA TRP A 139 1.14 -26.19 -13.67
C TRP A 139 2.40 -27.00 -13.37
N GLU A 140 2.81 -27.07 -12.11
CA GLU A 140 3.93 -27.90 -11.64
C GLU A 140 3.69 -29.39 -11.88
N ALA A 141 2.43 -29.84 -11.83
CA ALA A 141 2.03 -31.20 -12.19
C ALA A 141 1.86 -31.42 -13.71
N GLY A 142 2.21 -30.43 -14.56
CA GLY A 142 2.10 -30.51 -16.01
C GLY A 142 0.68 -30.32 -16.57
N ASN A 143 -0.27 -29.90 -15.75
CA ASN A 143 -1.63 -29.60 -16.20
C ASN A 143 -1.78 -28.11 -16.52
N PHE A 144 -1.79 -27.77 -17.81
CA PHE A 144 -1.88 -26.43 -18.36
C PHE A 144 -3.24 -26.07 -18.94
N GLU A 145 -4.28 -26.89 -18.73
CA GLU A 145 -5.63 -26.66 -19.27
C GLU A 145 -6.24 -25.32 -18.77
N ARG A 146 -5.90 -24.95 -17.53
CA ARG A 146 -6.34 -23.69 -16.93
C ARG A 146 -5.15 -22.78 -16.68
N PHE A 147 -5.28 -21.49 -17.03
CA PHE A 147 -4.24 -20.48 -16.83
C PHE A 147 -4.75 -19.19 -16.13
N ILE A 148 -6.03 -19.20 -15.74
CA ILE A 148 -6.64 -18.12 -14.94
C ILE A 148 -7.17 -18.73 -13.63
N PRO A 149 -6.94 -18.10 -12.47
CA PRO A 149 -7.48 -18.56 -11.19
C PRO A 149 -8.99 -18.34 -11.10
N HIS A 150 -9.62 -18.93 -10.11
CA HIS A 150 -11.04 -18.69 -9.83
C HIS A 150 -11.31 -17.29 -9.28
N ILE A 151 -10.35 -16.73 -8.53
CA ILE A 151 -10.44 -15.40 -7.92
C ILE A 151 -9.40 -14.52 -8.60
N LEU A 152 -9.86 -13.51 -9.31
CA LEU A 152 -9.00 -12.52 -9.98
C LEU A 152 -8.41 -11.55 -8.95
N PHE A 153 -7.36 -10.83 -9.37
CA PHE A 153 -6.77 -9.80 -8.53
C PHE A 153 -7.78 -8.70 -8.22
N PRO A 154 -7.99 -8.38 -6.93
CA PRO A 154 -8.97 -7.36 -6.52
C PRO A 154 -8.35 -5.96 -6.65
N GLU A 155 -8.54 -5.27 -7.77
CA GLU A 155 -7.96 -3.94 -8.02
C GLU A 155 -8.32 -2.91 -6.92
N VAL A 156 -9.48 -3.07 -6.29
CA VAL A 156 -9.93 -2.20 -5.18
C VAL A 156 -8.98 -2.17 -3.98
N VAL A 157 -8.15 -3.21 -3.79
CA VAL A 157 -7.16 -3.25 -2.69
C VAL A 157 -6.08 -2.19 -2.85
N ILE A 158 -5.81 -1.75 -4.08
CA ILE A 158 -4.80 -0.71 -4.36
C ILE A 158 -5.25 0.61 -3.76
N ASP A 159 -6.46 1.05 -4.09
CA ASP A 159 -7.04 2.30 -3.57
C ASP A 159 -7.24 2.24 -2.06
N TYR A 160 -7.68 1.09 -1.54
CA TYR A 160 -7.80 0.85 -0.11
C TYR A 160 -6.46 1.11 0.61
N ALA A 161 -5.38 0.45 0.19
CA ALA A 161 -4.08 0.55 0.85
C ALA A 161 -3.46 1.95 0.75
N ILE A 162 -3.56 2.60 -0.42
CA ILE A 162 -3.06 3.96 -0.64
C ILE A 162 -3.82 4.97 0.20
N SER A 163 -5.15 4.86 0.27
CA SER A 163 -6.01 5.75 1.06
C SER A 163 -5.66 5.67 2.55
N HIS A 164 -5.54 4.45 3.10
CA HIS A 164 -5.15 4.24 4.50
C HIS A 164 -3.74 4.75 4.78
N PHE A 165 -2.77 4.45 3.92
CA PHE A 165 -1.41 4.98 4.05
C PHE A 165 -1.38 6.51 4.13
N ASN A 166 -2.09 7.20 3.23
CA ASN A 166 -2.14 8.65 3.19
C ASN A 166 -2.83 9.25 4.42
N THR A 167 -3.92 8.64 4.87
CA THR A 167 -4.67 9.05 6.06
C THR A 167 -3.80 8.94 7.32
N LEU A 168 -3.17 7.79 7.53
CA LEU A 168 -2.30 7.53 8.67
C LEU A 168 -1.06 8.44 8.66
N LYS A 169 -0.47 8.70 7.49
CA LYS A 169 0.65 9.64 7.33
C LYS A 169 0.25 11.06 7.73
N SER A 170 -0.93 11.48 7.33
CA SER A 170 -1.46 12.82 7.65
C SER A 170 -1.73 12.95 9.14
N GLU A 171 -2.30 11.93 9.77
CA GLU A 171 -2.56 11.91 11.21
C GLU A 171 -1.25 11.89 12.02
N GLN A 172 -0.28 11.05 11.63
CA GLN A 172 1.04 11.01 12.26
C GLN A 172 1.73 12.38 12.22
N ALA A 173 1.70 13.06 11.07
CA ALA A 173 2.28 14.39 10.91
C ALA A 173 1.61 15.42 11.82
N ARG A 174 0.27 15.37 11.95
CA ARG A 174 -0.51 16.22 12.83
C ARG A 174 -0.13 16.02 14.31
N LEU A 175 -0.04 14.77 14.75
CA LEU A 175 0.30 14.43 16.13
C LEU A 175 1.74 14.79 16.48
N LEU A 176 2.68 14.68 15.54
CA LEU A 176 4.07 15.07 15.72
C LEU A 176 4.27 16.60 15.74
N GLY A 177 3.19 17.39 15.61
CA GLY A 177 3.29 18.86 15.55
C GLY A 177 4.02 19.35 14.29
N ARG A 178 4.30 18.47 13.35
CA ARG A 178 4.74 18.85 12.02
C ARG A 178 3.53 19.49 11.35
N ARG A 179 3.37 20.82 11.52
CA ARG A 179 2.44 21.56 10.69
C ARG A 179 2.78 21.14 9.26
N HIS A 180 1.80 20.61 8.56
CA HIS A 180 1.89 20.53 7.12
C HIS A 180 2.07 21.98 6.64
N PHE A 181 3.30 22.43 6.55
CA PHE A 181 3.71 23.51 5.67
C PHE A 181 3.65 22.95 4.22
N GLY A 182 2.66 22.15 3.99
CA GLY A 182 2.18 21.72 2.70
C GLY A 182 1.20 22.75 2.25
N ASN A 183 1.73 23.88 1.77
CA ASN A 183 1.06 24.66 0.78
C ASN A 183 0.32 23.65 -0.12
N ARG A 184 -1.03 23.67 -0.18
CA ARG A 184 -1.82 22.83 -1.11
C ARG A 184 -1.26 22.88 -2.53
N LYS A 185 -0.64 24.01 -2.92
CA LYS A 185 0.13 24.19 -4.14
C LYS A 185 1.41 23.33 -4.21
N ALA A 186 2.08 23.05 -3.10
CA ALA A 186 3.29 22.19 -3.11
C ALA A 186 2.95 20.70 -3.13
N ALA A 187 1.86 20.27 -2.50
CA ALA A 187 1.34 18.90 -2.61
C ALA A 187 0.85 18.64 -4.04
N SER A 188 0.01 19.51 -4.59
CA SER A 188 -0.43 19.45 -5.99
C SER A 188 0.74 19.51 -6.99
N ARG A 189 1.80 20.26 -6.69
CA ARG A 189 3.01 20.33 -7.54
C ARG A 189 3.87 19.07 -7.42
N LYS A 190 3.90 18.39 -6.24
CA LYS A 190 4.57 17.09 -6.07
C LYS A 190 3.81 15.96 -6.72
N GLU A 191 2.48 15.97 -6.63
CA GLU A 191 1.61 15.01 -7.32
C GLU A 191 1.71 15.21 -8.85
N ALA A 192 1.66 16.44 -9.33
CA ALA A 192 1.88 16.75 -10.73
C ALA A 192 3.29 16.35 -11.18
N SER A 193 4.33 16.57 -10.35
CA SER A 193 5.70 16.14 -10.65
C SER A 193 5.85 14.62 -10.65
N ALA A 194 5.17 13.89 -9.78
CA ALA A 194 5.18 12.42 -9.77
C ALA A 194 4.44 11.85 -10.99
N LEU A 195 3.32 12.45 -11.37
CA LEU A 195 2.58 12.12 -12.59
C LEU A 195 3.43 12.45 -13.84
N ASP A 196 4.12 13.58 -13.88
CA ASP A 196 5.00 13.97 -14.98
C ASP A 196 6.21 13.02 -15.12
N VAL A 197 6.81 12.61 -14.00
CA VAL A 197 7.86 11.58 -14.00
C VAL A 197 7.32 10.25 -14.50
N TRP A 198 6.09 9.88 -14.11
CA TRP A 198 5.44 8.65 -14.54
C TRP A 198 5.05 8.69 -16.03
N GLU A 199 4.54 9.81 -16.54
CA GLU A 199 4.25 9.98 -17.97
C GLU A 199 5.54 9.95 -18.81
N LYS A 200 6.59 10.62 -18.36
CA LYS A 200 7.92 10.55 -19.00
C LYS A 200 8.51 9.13 -19.00
N PHE A 201 8.32 8.41 -17.90
CA PHE A 201 8.71 7.00 -17.83
C PHE A 201 7.95 6.16 -18.87
N LYS A 202 6.63 6.34 -18.97
CA LYS A 202 5.81 5.66 -19.98
C LYS A 202 6.23 6.05 -21.41
N GLU A 203 6.43 7.33 -21.69
CA GLU A 203 6.87 7.82 -23.00
C GLU A 203 8.24 7.25 -23.37
N GLN A 204 9.21 7.26 -22.47
CA GLN A 204 10.55 6.75 -22.73
C GLN A 204 10.52 5.23 -23.04
N TYR A 205 9.78 4.46 -22.28
CA TYR A 205 9.64 3.03 -22.53
C TYR A 205 8.79 2.70 -23.76
N ALA A 206 7.82 3.53 -24.13
CA ALA A 206 7.08 3.38 -25.37
C ALA A 206 7.95 3.65 -26.59
N VAL A 207 8.76 4.71 -26.55
CA VAL A 207 9.67 5.09 -27.67
C VAL A 207 10.72 4.01 -27.92
N ASP A 208 11.32 3.45 -26.88
CA ASP A 208 12.32 2.38 -27.02
C ASP A 208 11.70 1.10 -27.61
N TYR A 209 10.47 0.77 -27.20
CA TYR A 209 9.74 -0.38 -27.74
C TYR A 209 9.44 -0.26 -29.24
N PHE A 210 8.98 0.89 -29.72
CA PHE A 210 8.72 1.11 -31.14
C PHE A 210 9.99 1.12 -31.98
N ARG A 211 11.11 1.52 -31.41
CA ARG A 211 12.43 1.51 -32.07
C ARG A 211 12.95 0.09 -32.25
N ASP A 212 12.85 -0.73 -31.20
CA ASP A 212 13.32 -2.12 -31.23
C ASP A 212 12.41 -3.01 -32.10
N ALA A 213 11.09 -2.78 -32.07
CA ALA A 213 10.15 -3.48 -32.95
C ALA A 213 10.33 -3.15 -34.44
N GLN A 214 10.78 -1.95 -34.81
CA GLN A 214 11.13 -1.57 -36.18
C GLN A 214 12.49 -2.13 -36.61
N ALA A 215 13.44 -2.31 -35.70
CA ALA A 215 14.75 -2.89 -36.01
C ALA A 215 14.68 -4.38 -36.32
N ASP A 216 13.72 -5.11 -35.75
CA ASP A 216 13.49 -6.54 -36.04
C ASP A 216 12.79 -6.77 -37.39
N ASP A 217 12.02 -5.79 -37.91
CA ASP A 217 11.32 -5.90 -39.20
C ASP A 217 12.27 -5.60 -40.40
N ASP A 218 13.40 -4.94 -40.15
CA ASP A 218 14.46 -4.66 -41.14
C ASP A 218 15.54 -5.77 -41.22
N SER A 219 15.30 -6.95 -40.61
CA SER A 219 16.22 -8.10 -40.69
C SER A 219 16.26 -8.67 -42.11
N PRO A 220 17.43 -8.78 -42.78
CA PRO A 220 17.55 -9.21 -44.19
C PRO A 220 17.41 -10.72 -44.42
N PHE A 221 16.72 -11.44 -43.54
CA PHE A 221 16.40 -12.87 -43.67
C PHE A 221 14.88 -13.09 -43.65
N ALA A 222 14.22 -12.59 -44.69
CA ALA A 222 12.92 -13.06 -45.12
C ALA A 222 13.06 -13.95 -46.37
#